data_2a964fe4ccc5dfe57bf8bdc07c6ad489
#
_entry.id   2a964fe4ccc5dfe57bf8bdc07c6ad489
#
_cell.length_a   1.000
_cell.length_b   1.000
_cell.length_c   1.000
_cell.angle_alpha   90.00
_cell.angle_beta   90.00
_cell.angle_gamma   90.00
#
_symmetry.space_group_name_H-M   'P 1'
#
loop_
_entity.id
_entity.type
_entity.pdbx_description
1 polymer ?
#
loop_
_entity_poly.entity_id
_entity_poly.type
_entity_poly.pdbx_seq_one_letter_code
_entity_poly.pdbx_strand_id
1 'polypeptide(L)'
;MYRIYTRTGDKGTTALYGGSRIEKDHIRVEAYGTVDELISQLGVCYATTRDAGLRESLHHIQQTLFVLGAELASDARGLTRLRQTIGEEEITALERLIDRNMAESGPLKQFVIPGKNLASAQLHVARTQSRRLERLLTAMDRAHPLRDALKRYSNRLSDALFSMARIEETRPDACA
;
A
#
# COMPACT_ATOMS: atom_id res chain seq x y z
N MET A 1 16.68 18.45 22.04
CA MET A 1 16.55 17.01 22.10
C MET A 1 15.23 16.64 21.38
N TYR A 2 15.27 15.88 20.29
CA TYR A 2 14.08 15.45 19.58
C TYR A 2 13.32 14.40 20.40
N ARG A 3 12.04 14.66 20.74
CA ARG A 3 11.19 13.70 21.46
C ARG A 3 10.26 13.00 20.49
N ILE A 4 10.25 11.67 20.49
CA ILE A 4 9.36 10.84 19.65
C ILE A 4 7.93 10.87 20.20
N TYR A 5 7.73 10.93 21.52
CA TYR A 5 6.42 10.97 22.15
C TYR A 5 6.04 12.38 22.58
N THR A 6 4.75 12.75 22.41
CA THR A 6 4.21 14.07 22.78
C THR A 6 3.17 14.00 23.91
N ARG A 7 2.69 12.80 24.24
CA ARG A 7 1.61 12.53 25.22
C ARG A 7 0.24 13.17 24.88
N THR A 8 0.12 13.84 23.73
CA THR A 8 -1.13 14.52 23.34
C THR A 8 -2.22 13.55 22.90
N GLY A 9 -1.87 12.30 22.63
CA GLY A 9 -2.77 11.23 22.18
C GLY A 9 -3.23 10.27 23.27
N ASP A 10 -2.82 10.45 24.55
CA ASP A 10 -3.07 9.48 25.63
C ASP A 10 -4.55 9.38 26.03
N LYS A 11 -5.36 10.38 25.66
CA LYS A 11 -6.82 10.43 25.90
C LYS A 11 -7.66 9.86 24.77
N GLY A 12 -7.08 9.05 23.85
CA GLY A 12 -7.82 8.38 22.77
C GLY A 12 -8.04 9.22 21.52
N THR A 13 -7.55 10.47 21.44
CA THR A 13 -7.66 11.32 20.25
C THR A 13 -6.33 11.47 19.52
N THR A 14 -6.36 11.77 18.23
CA THR A 14 -5.20 12.09 17.40
C THR A 14 -5.45 13.36 16.57
N ALA A 15 -4.37 13.99 16.08
CA ALA A 15 -4.48 15.13 15.18
C ALA A 15 -4.28 14.69 13.73
N LEU A 16 -5.13 15.17 12.83
CA LEU A 16 -4.92 15.10 11.40
C LEU A 16 -3.92 16.16 10.93
N TYR A 17 -3.31 15.93 9.77
CA TYR A 17 -2.53 16.94 9.08
C TYR A 17 -3.47 18.08 8.65
N GLY A 18 -3.28 19.26 9.20
CA GLY A 18 -4.19 20.42 9.11
C GLY A 18 -4.64 20.92 10.47
N GLY A 19 -4.64 20.06 11.49
CA GLY A 19 -4.81 20.41 12.91
C GLY A 19 -6.11 19.94 13.54
N SER A 20 -7.07 19.42 12.76
CA SER A 20 -8.30 18.83 13.31
C SER A 20 -7.99 17.62 14.17
N ARG A 21 -8.71 17.43 15.28
CA ARG A 21 -8.58 16.24 16.13
C ARG A 21 -9.76 15.30 15.93
N ILE A 22 -9.46 14.01 15.92
CA ILE A 22 -10.44 12.93 15.78
C ILE A 22 -10.14 11.81 16.78
N GLU A 23 -11.10 10.94 17.05
CA GLU A 23 -10.91 9.75 17.87
C GLU A 23 -9.99 8.75 17.16
N LYS A 24 -9.18 8.01 17.92
CA LYS A 24 -8.24 7.03 17.35
C LYS A 24 -8.92 5.82 16.71
N ASP A 25 -10.17 5.54 17.05
CA ASP A 25 -11.00 4.48 16.45
C ASP A 25 -11.79 4.94 15.21
N HIS A 26 -11.61 6.18 14.77
CA HIS A 26 -12.28 6.69 13.58
C HIS A 26 -11.79 5.96 12.32
N ILE A 27 -12.68 5.64 11.38
CA ILE A 27 -12.39 4.91 10.13
C ILE A 27 -11.23 5.50 9.32
N ARG A 28 -11.02 6.81 9.39
CA ARG A 28 -9.89 7.49 8.75
C ARG A 28 -8.55 7.11 9.39
N VAL A 29 -8.52 6.96 10.73
CA VAL A 29 -7.32 6.53 11.46
C VAL A 29 -7.01 5.08 11.12
N GLU A 30 -8.02 4.23 11.08
CA GLU A 30 -7.88 2.83 10.65
C GLU A 30 -7.34 2.74 9.21
N ALA A 31 -7.84 3.59 8.29
CA ALA A 31 -7.41 3.58 6.90
C ALA A 31 -5.92 3.95 6.76
N TYR A 32 -5.46 5.06 7.32
CA TYR A 32 -4.04 5.41 7.21
C TYR A 32 -3.13 4.52 8.07
N GLY A 33 -3.64 3.96 9.17
CA GLY A 33 -2.94 2.93 9.95
C GLY A 33 -2.74 1.65 9.13
N THR A 34 -3.76 1.22 8.38
CA THR A 34 -3.63 0.09 7.44
C THR A 34 -2.63 0.37 6.31
N VAL A 35 -2.51 1.62 5.85
CA VAL A 35 -1.46 2.02 4.91
C VAL A 35 -0.08 1.82 5.52
N ASP A 36 0.12 2.24 6.77
CA ASP A 36 1.40 2.09 7.48
C ASP A 36 1.78 0.62 7.70
N GLU A 37 0.81 -0.24 8.08
CA GLU A 37 1.01 -1.69 8.13
C GLU A 37 1.45 -2.26 6.77
N LEU A 38 0.81 -1.83 5.68
CA LEU A 38 1.15 -2.28 4.34
C LEU A 38 2.56 -1.81 3.92
N ILE A 39 2.94 -0.56 4.23
CA ILE A 39 4.31 -0.06 4.00
C ILE A 39 5.33 -0.93 4.73
N SER A 40 5.05 -1.29 5.97
CA SER A 40 5.92 -2.14 6.79
C SER A 40 6.03 -3.56 6.20
N GLN A 41 4.92 -4.14 5.75
CA GLN A 41 4.91 -5.44 5.07
C GLN A 41 5.69 -5.41 3.74
N LEU A 42 5.58 -4.31 2.98
CA LEU A 42 6.38 -4.13 1.76
C LEU A 42 7.88 -4.01 2.06
N GLY A 43 8.24 -3.49 3.25
CA GLY A 43 9.60 -3.53 3.76
C GLY A 43 10.12 -4.96 3.93
N VAL A 44 9.30 -5.89 4.44
CA VAL A 44 9.63 -7.32 4.52
C VAL A 44 9.77 -7.92 3.11
N CYS A 45 8.85 -7.59 2.19
CA CYS A 45 8.96 -8.03 0.79
C CYS A 45 10.27 -7.54 0.15
N TYR A 46 10.61 -6.26 0.34
CA TYR A 46 11.85 -5.66 -0.15
C TYR A 46 13.11 -6.38 0.38
N ALA A 47 13.12 -6.74 1.66
CA ALA A 47 14.24 -7.42 2.30
C ALA A 47 14.38 -8.88 1.87
N THR A 48 13.29 -9.53 1.46
CA THR A 48 13.28 -10.96 1.10
C THR A 48 13.43 -11.21 -0.40
N THR A 49 13.00 -10.27 -1.27
CA THR A 49 13.22 -10.40 -2.72
C THR A 49 14.67 -10.13 -3.10
N ARG A 50 15.19 -10.90 -4.05
CA ARG A 50 16.57 -10.75 -4.60
C ARG A 50 16.58 -10.01 -5.92
N ASP A 51 15.45 -9.88 -6.57
CA ASP A 51 15.34 -9.18 -7.84
C ASP A 51 15.47 -7.67 -7.67
N ALA A 52 16.43 -7.07 -8.37
CA ALA A 52 16.67 -5.62 -8.30
C ALA A 52 15.50 -4.81 -8.85
N GLY A 53 14.85 -5.25 -9.93
CA GLY A 53 13.70 -4.56 -10.53
C GLY A 53 12.44 -4.63 -9.65
N LEU A 54 12.21 -5.78 -9.00
CA LEU A 54 11.13 -5.89 -8.01
C LEU A 54 11.41 -5.04 -6.76
N ARG A 55 12.66 -5.00 -6.29
CA ARG A 55 13.04 -4.13 -5.15
C ARG A 55 12.82 -2.65 -5.46
N GLU A 56 13.21 -2.20 -6.65
CA GLU A 56 12.97 -0.83 -7.10
C GLU A 56 11.45 -0.53 -7.15
N SER A 57 10.66 -1.44 -7.74
CA SER A 57 9.22 -1.31 -7.81
C SER A 57 8.57 -1.28 -6.42
N LEU A 58 9.01 -2.14 -5.48
CA LEU A 58 8.54 -2.15 -4.09
C LEU A 58 8.84 -0.84 -3.38
N HIS A 59 10.06 -0.32 -3.55
CA HIS A 59 10.45 0.95 -2.94
C HIS A 59 9.61 2.12 -3.49
N HIS A 60 9.37 2.15 -4.79
CA HIS A 60 8.49 3.15 -5.40
C HIS A 60 7.06 3.07 -4.89
N ILE A 61 6.49 1.85 -4.75
CA ILE A 61 5.16 1.64 -4.17
C ILE A 61 5.12 2.13 -2.71
N GLN A 62 6.15 1.85 -1.90
CA GLN A 62 6.22 2.36 -0.52
C GLN A 62 6.19 3.89 -0.49
N GLN A 63 6.97 4.57 -1.34
CA GLN A 63 6.97 6.03 -1.43
C GLN A 63 5.58 6.57 -1.81
N THR A 64 4.92 5.95 -2.78
CA THR A 64 3.57 6.33 -3.20
C THR A 64 2.54 6.09 -2.09
N LEU A 65 2.68 5.02 -1.31
CA LEU A 65 1.82 4.77 -0.15
C LEU A 65 1.99 5.82 0.96
N PHE A 66 3.17 6.40 1.15
CA PHE A 66 3.31 7.57 2.04
C PHE A 66 2.48 8.76 1.55
N VAL A 67 2.42 8.99 0.24
CA VAL A 67 1.56 10.04 -0.34
C VAL A 67 0.09 9.73 -0.09
N LEU A 68 -0.34 8.49 -0.35
CA LEU A 68 -1.72 8.03 -0.08
C LEU A 68 -2.08 8.17 1.41
N GLY A 69 -1.20 7.73 2.29
CA GLY A 69 -1.38 7.87 3.75
C GLY A 69 -1.50 9.34 4.19
N ALA A 70 -0.70 10.24 3.62
CA ALA A 70 -0.76 11.66 3.90
C ALA A 70 -2.10 12.28 3.45
N GLU A 71 -2.64 11.89 2.28
CA GLU A 71 -3.96 12.33 1.84
C GLU A 71 -5.07 11.85 2.81
N LEU A 72 -5.03 10.57 3.21
CA LEU A 72 -5.99 10.00 4.15
C LEU A 72 -5.92 10.64 5.53
N ALA A 73 -4.72 10.97 6.00
CA ALA A 73 -4.48 11.61 7.29
C ALA A 73 -4.71 13.13 7.30
N SER A 74 -5.14 13.72 6.17
CA SER A 74 -5.33 15.16 6.04
C SER A 74 -6.80 15.56 6.24
N ASP A 75 -7.03 16.66 6.95
CA ASP A 75 -8.30 17.41 6.88
C ASP A 75 -8.32 18.37 5.66
N ALA A 76 -9.40 19.12 5.46
CA ALA A 76 -9.55 20.03 4.33
C ALA A 76 -8.40 21.05 4.24
N ARG A 77 -7.92 21.56 5.37
CA ARG A 77 -6.77 22.48 5.44
C ARG A 77 -5.46 21.77 5.18
N GLY A 78 -5.30 20.52 5.63
CA GLY A 78 -4.15 19.69 5.38
C GLY A 78 -3.99 19.37 3.91
N LEU A 79 -5.08 19.00 3.23
CA LEU A 79 -5.09 18.69 1.80
C LEU A 79 -4.52 19.82 0.94
N THR A 80 -4.84 21.10 1.26
CA THR A 80 -4.29 22.24 0.51
C THR A 80 -2.80 22.48 0.69
N ARG A 81 -2.16 21.79 1.64
CA ARG A 81 -0.74 21.92 1.97
C ARG A 81 0.10 20.75 1.48
N LEU A 82 -0.53 19.71 0.97
CA LEU A 82 0.18 18.56 0.42
C LEU A 82 0.92 18.98 -0.84
N ARG A 83 2.19 18.57 -0.93
CA ARG A 83 3.03 18.82 -2.13
C ARG A 83 2.75 17.84 -3.26
N GLN A 84 2.27 16.66 -2.90
CA GLN A 84 1.97 15.57 -3.83
C GLN A 84 0.66 14.92 -3.44
N THR A 85 -0.05 14.42 -4.43
CA THR A 85 -1.29 13.65 -4.28
C THR A 85 -1.29 12.53 -5.31
N ILE A 86 -2.02 11.44 -5.02
CA ILE A 86 -2.17 10.34 -5.98
C ILE A 86 -2.87 10.83 -7.25
N GLY A 87 -2.29 10.54 -8.41
CA GLY A 87 -2.81 10.92 -9.72
C GLY A 87 -2.80 9.77 -10.73
N GLU A 88 -3.00 10.11 -12.00
CA GLU A 88 -2.99 9.15 -13.11
C GLU A 88 -1.60 8.54 -13.36
N GLU A 89 -0.55 9.25 -13.03
CA GLU A 89 0.82 8.77 -13.21
C GLU A 89 1.09 7.54 -12.34
N GLU A 90 0.72 7.59 -11.05
CA GLU A 90 0.90 6.51 -10.11
C GLU A 90 0.03 5.27 -10.47
N ILE A 91 -1.19 5.51 -10.97
CA ILE A 91 -2.09 4.44 -11.43
C ILE A 91 -1.49 3.76 -12.66
N THR A 92 -1.08 4.55 -13.66
CA THR A 92 -0.47 4.04 -14.90
C THR A 92 0.83 3.29 -14.63
N ALA A 93 1.62 3.73 -13.64
CA ALA A 93 2.84 3.03 -13.23
C ALA A 93 2.54 1.62 -12.72
N LEU A 94 1.49 1.44 -11.91
CA LEU A 94 1.04 0.11 -11.48
C LEU A 94 0.55 -0.74 -12.65
N GLU A 95 -0.24 -0.17 -13.56
CA GLU A 95 -0.76 -0.89 -14.74
C GLU A 95 0.38 -1.39 -15.63
N ARG A 96 1.37 -0.56 -15.91
CA ARG A 96 2.57 -0.96 -16.66
C ARG A 96 3.38 -2.05 -15.95
N LEU A 97 3.49 -1.98 -14.63
CA LEU A 97 4.14 -3.01 -13.82
C LEU A 97 3.41 -4.35 -13.93
N ILE A 98 2.09 -4.33 -13.83
CA ILE A 98 1.23 -5.53 -13.97
C ILE A 98 1.44 -6.16 -15.35
N ASP A 99 1.29 -5.37 -16.42
CA ASP A 99 1.40 -5.85 -17.80
C ASP A 99 2.77 -6.49 -18.06
N ARG A 100 3.85 -5.83 -17.66
CA ARG A 100 5.21 -6.36 -17.79
C ARG A 100 5.39 -7.69 -17.04
N ASN A 101 4.97 -7.74 -15.78
CA ASN A 101 5.14 -8.92 -14.94
C ASN A 101 4.28 -10.10 -15.44
N MET A 102 3.06 -9.82 -15.90
CA MET A 102 2.18 -10.85 -16.45
C MET A 102 2.67 -11.38 -17.80
N ALA A 103 3.27 -10.55 -18.64
CA ALA A 103 3.91 -10.99 -19.88
C ALA A 103 5.10 -11.92 -19.60
N GLU A 104 5.91 -11.64 -18.57
CA GLU A 104 7.06 -12.45 -18.17
C GLU A 104 6.66 -13.76 -17.48
N SER A 105 5.73 -13.71 -16.52
CA SER A 105 5.31 -14.90 -15.75
C SER A 105 4.38 -15.85 -16.52
N GLY A 106 3.83 -15.40 -17.65
CA GLY A 106 2.92 -16.17 -18.50
C GLY A 106 1.50 -16.34 -17.93
N PRO A 107 0.62 -17.00 -18.68
CA PRO A 107 -0.79 -17.13 -18.33
C PRO A 107 -1.02 -17.98 -17.08
N LEU A 108 -2.08 -17.64 -16.33
CA LEU A 108 -2.54 -18.43 -15.20
C LEU A 108 -3.26 -19.69 -15.72
N LYS A 109 -2.76 -20.86 -15.36
CA LYS A 109 -3.38 -22.16 -15.72
C LYS A 109 -4.27 -22.71 -14.60
N GLN A 110 -4.09 -22.23 -13.37
CA GLN A 110 -4.82 -22.66 -12.17
C GLN A 110 -4.74 -21.59 -11.08
N PHE A 111 -5.52 -21.75 -10.01
CA PHE A 111 -5.39 -20.90 -8.83
C PHE A 111 -3.99 -21.03 -8.21
N VAL A 112 -3.42 -19.89 -7.84
CA VAL A 112 -2.13 -19.84 -7.16
C VAL A 112 -2.33 -20.08 -5.67
N ILE A 113 -1.65 -21.10 -5.14
CA ILE A 113 -1.57 -21.35 -3.71
C ILE A 113 -0.29 -20.66 -3.21
N PRO A 114 -0.39 -19.67 -2.29
CA PRO A 114 0.77 -18.98 -1.73
C PRO A 114 1.73 -19.95 -1.01
N GLY A 115 3.04 -19.67 -1.08
CA GLY A 115 4.03 -20.43 -0.30
C GLY A 115 5.08 -21.18 -1.12
N LYS A 116 5.20 -20.90 -2.42
CA LYS A 116 6.24 -21.52 -3.26
C LYS A 116 7.65 -21.15 -2.78
N ASN A 117 7.85 -19.89 -2.38
CA ASN A 117 9.06 -19.42 -1.69
C ASN A 117 8.70 -18.26 -0.74
N LEU A 118 9.65 -17.85 0.11
CA LEU A 118 9.41 -16.83 1.14
C LEU A 118 9.03 -15.49 0.52
N ALA A 119 9.72 -15.04 -0.53
CA ALA A 119 9.46 -13.74 -1.15
C ALA A 119 8.06 -13.68 -1.76
N SER A 120 7.64 -14.70 -2.52
CA SER A 120 6.28 -14.76 -3.08
C SER A 120 5.21 -14.86 -1.99
N ALA A 121 5.45 -15.63 -0.91
CA ALA A 121 4.52 -15.72 0.22
C ALA A 121 4.31 -14.37 0.90
N GLN A 122 5.38 -13.59 1.14
CA GLN A 122 5.29 -12.25 1.71
C GLN A 122 4.54 -11.27 0.79
N LEU A 123 4.75 -11.34 -0.52
CA LEU A 123 3.99 -10.54 -1.49
C LEU A 123 2.49 -10.90 -1.48
N HIS A 124 2.13 -12.17 -1.30
CA HIS A 124 0.74 -12.56 -1.14
C HIS A 124 0.11 -12.03 0.17
N VAL A 125 0.87 -11.96 1.27
CA VAL A 125 0.43 -11.28 2.50
C VAL A 125 0.17 -9.80 2.22
N ALA A 126 1.12 -9.09 1.61
CA ALA A 126 0.97 -7.68 1.23
C ALA A 126 -0.25 -7.46 0.31
N ARG A 127 -0.47 -8.35 -0.68
CA ARG A 127 -1.65 -8.35 -1.54
C ARG A 127 -2.96 -8.43 -0.75
N THR A 128 -3.05 -9.30 0.24
CA THR A 128 -4.27 -9.43 1.04
C THR A 128 -4.49 -8.22 1.95
N GLN A 129 -3.43 -7.60 2.47
CA GLN A 129 -3.50 -6.35 3.21
C GLN A 129 -3.94 -5.18 2.32
N SER A 130 -3.43 -5.08 1.07
CA SER A 130 -3.88 -4.05 0.14
C SER A 130 -5.37 -4.18 -0.19
N ARG A 131 -5.92 -5.40 -0.29
CA ARG A 131 -7.35 -5.63 -0.44
C ARG A 131 -8.15 -5.27 0.83
N ARG A 132 -7.57 -5.42 2.01
CA ARG A 132 -8.17 -4.92 3.26
C ARG A 132 -8.27 -3.39 3.21
N LEU A 133 -7.18 -2.72 2.81
CA LEU A 133 -7.16 -1.26 2.62
C LEU A 133 -8.23 -0.81 1.61
N GLU A 134 -8.34 -1.44 0.44
CA GLU A 134 -9.34 -1.13 -0.58
C GLU A 134 -10.77 -1.18 -0.01
N ARG A 135 -11.11 -2.22 0.78
CA ARG A 135 -12.41 -2.32 1.44
C ARG A 135 -12.64 -1.22 2.47
N LEU A 136 -11.61 -0.82 3.23
CA LEU A 136 -11.69 0.31 4.17
C LEU A 136 -11.92 1.63 3.45
N LEU A 137 -11.21 1.88 2.35
CA LEU A 137 -11.43 3.08 1.53
C LEU A 137 -12.84 3.11 0.94
N THR A 138 -13.36 1.97 0.50
CA THR A 138 -14.73 1.84 0.02
C THR A 138 -15.75 2.13 1.11
N ALA A 139 -15.52 1.67 2.33
CA ALA A 139 -16.39 1.96 3.47
C ALA A 139 -16.31 3.44 3.89
N MET A 140 -15.10 4.00 3.91
CA MET A 140 -14.84 5.40 4.24
C MET A 140 -15.48 6.35 3.22
N ASP A 141 -15.42 6.03 1.92
CA ASP A 141 -15.97 6.88 0.83
C ASP A 141 -17.48 7.16 0.97
N ARG A 142 -18.21 6.27 1.64
CA ARG A 142 -19.67 6.46 1.88
C ARG A 142 -19.99 7.62 2.81
N ALA A 143 -19.15 7.86 3.83
CA ALA A 143 -19.32 8.89 4.83
C ALA A 143 -18.40 10.10 4.61
N HIS A 144 -17.26 9.86 4.00
CA HIS A 144 -16.21 10.83 3.75
C HIS A 144 -15.70 10.68 2.32
N PRO A 145 -16.34 11.35 1.33
CA PRO A 145 -16.01 11.20 -0.08
C PRO A 145 -14.52 11.32 -0.37
N LEU A 146 -13.97 10.33 -1.08
CA LEU A 146 -12.58 10.25 -1.47
C LEU A 146 -12.40 10.62 -2.93
N ARG A 147 -11.23 11.14 -3.28
CA ARG A 147 -10.83 11.35 -4.67
C ARG A 147 -10.81 9.98 -5.38
N ASP A 148 -11.31 9.95 -6.62
CA ASP A 148 -11.39 8.72 -7.42
C ASP A 148 -10.03 8.06 -7.62
N ALA A 149 -8.98 8.85 -7.78
CA ALA A 149 -7.61 8.36 -7.93
C ALA A 149 -7.16 7.46 -6.76
N LEU A 150 -7.54 7.76 -5.50
CA LEU A 150 -7.19 6.93 -4.34
C LEU A 150 -7.82 5.53 -4.43
N LYS A 151 -9.08 5.47 -4.87
CA LYS A 151 -9.82 4.19 -5.03
C LYS A 151 -9.23 3.36 -6.16
N ARG A 152 -8.96 3.99 -7.30
CA ARG A 152 -8.36 3.34 -8.47
C ARG A 152 -6.96 2.82 -8.16
N TYR A 153 -6.12 3.64 -7.52
CA TYR A 153 -4.77 3.23 -7.12
C TYR A 153 -4.82 2.03 -6.18
N SER A 154 -5.65 2.08 -5.12
CA SER A 154 -5.75 0.98 -4.15
C SER A 154 -6.25 -0.33 -4.78
N ASN A 155 -7.15 -0.25 -5.74
CA ASN A 155 -7.62 -1.41 -6.51
C ASN A 155 -6.49 -2.02 -7.35
N ARG A 156 -5.76 -1.21 -8.14
CA ARG A 156 -4.61 -1.66 -8.96
C ARG A 156 -3.46 -2.20 -8.13
N LEU A 157 -3.26 -1.70 -6.91
CA LEU A 157 -2.16 -2.11 -6.04
C LEU A 157 -2.21 -3.62 -5.72
N SER A 158 -3.40 -4.17 -5.47
CA SER A 158 -3.52 -5.61 -5.21
C SER A 158 -3.12 -6.47 -6.41
N ASP A 159 -3.42 -6.02 -7.63
CA ASP A 159 -3.06 -6.71 -8.86
C ASP A 159 -1.55 -6.60 -9.14
N ALA A 160 -0.95 -5.43 -8.85
CA ALA A 160 0.50 -5.24 -8.94
C ALA A 160 1.25 -6.19 -8.00
N LEU A 161 0.85 -6.27 -6.73
CA LEU A 161 1.46 -7.17 -5.75
C LEU A 161 1.27 -8.65 -6.13
N PHE A 162 0.14 -9.01 -6.72
CA PHE A 162 -0.08 -10.34 -7.28
C PHE A 162 0.89 -10.64 -8.43
N SER A 163 1.02 -9.71 -9.39
CA SER A 163 1.93 -9.88 -10.53
C SER A 163 3.39 -10.03 -10.10
N MET A 164 3.81 -9.28 -9.05
CA MET A 164 5.14 -9.39 -8.46
C MET A 164 5.36 -10.76 -7.78
N ALA A 165 4.34 -11.27 -7.06
CA ALA A 165 4.40 -12.62 -6.48
C ALA A 165 4.57 -13.69 -7.56
N ARG A 166 3.89 -13.53 -8.71
CA ARG A 166 4.04 -14.43 -9.85
C ARG A 166 5.45 -14.45 -10.40
N ILE A 167 6.13 -13.30 -10.49
CA ILE A 167 7.55 -13.25 -10.90
C ILE A 167 8.43 -14.01 -9.90
N GLU A 168 8.26 -13.79 -8.60
CA GLU A 168 9.02 -14.52 -7.59
C GLU A 168 8.78 -16.04 -7.67
N GLU A 169 7.58 -16.48 -8.02
CA GLU A 169 7.24 -17.90 -8.19
C GLU A 169 7.91 -18.56 -9.40
N THR A 170 8.35 -17.81 -10.41
CA THR A 170 9.08 -18.37 -11.56
C THR A 170 10.54 -18.65 -11.23
N ARG A 171 11.05 -18.18 -10.12
CA ARG A 171 12.46 -18.28 -9.72
C ARG A 171 12.72 -19.55 -8.92
N PRO A 172 13.90 -20.17 -9.09
CA PRO A 172 14.29 -21.30 -8.28
C PRO A 172 14.44 -20.90 -6.81
N ASP A 173 14.04 -21.79 -5.90
CA ASP A 173 14.25 -21.60 -4.48
C ASP A 173 15.75 -21.50 -4.17
N ALA A 174 16.11 -20.55 -3.31
CA ALA A 174 17.50 -20.36 -2.88
C ALA A 174 17.97 -21.41 -1.85
N CYS A 175 17.15 -22.42 -1.58
CA CYS A 175 17.36 -23.51 -0.63
C CYS A 175 17.31 -24.89 -1.31
N ALA A 176 17.63 -24.98 -2.62
CA ALA A 176 17.90 -26.26 -3.27
C ALA A 176 19.41 -26.48 -3.37
#